data_3aa680b7cf0e2c362225cd9c818f1b63
#
_entry.id   3aa680b7cf0e2c362225cd9c818f1b63
#
_cell.length_a   1.000
_cell.length_b   1.000
_cell.length_c   1.000
_cell.angle_alpha   90.00
_cell.angle_beta   90.00
_cell.angle_gamma   90.00
#
_symmetry.space_group_name_H-M   'P 1'
#
loop_
_entity.id
_entity.type
_entity.pdbx_description
1 polymer ?
#
loop_
_entity_poly.entity_id
_entity_poly.type
_entity_poly.pdbx_seq_one_letter_code
_entity_poly.pdbx_strand_id
1 'polypeptide(L)'
;MNATTMVESLNDALTGFKLDAQCINARTHRHFGFYDLHLGPKCQVSKIVKMSSEIALKIRSKSIPIVKSIPEEGIVRLQVVTSNPEPIDFQTLYKNGSKPKGLLPFLFGETDDGKLLWNDISQNPHMLVAGSTGSGKSVFLHNLIANAARTPNTILMLSDPKSV
;
A
#
# COMPACT_ATOMS: atom_id res chain seq x y z
N MET A 1 10.64 14.99 4.82
CA MET A 1 10.01 15.47 6.08
C MET A 1 9.97 14.29 7.03
N ASN A 2 10.40 14.50 8.29
CA ASN A 2 10.32 13.46 9.31
C ASN A 2 8.85 13.27 9.73
N ALA A 3 8.50 12.07 10.23
CA ALA A 3 7.13 11.77 10.66
C ALA A 3 6.57 12.80 11.67
N THR A 4 7.38 13.26 12.60
CA THR A 4 7.01 14.27 13.60
C THR A 4 6.60 15.61 12.97
N THR A 5 7.41 16.13 12.03
CA THR A 5 7.10 17.38 11.32
C THR A 5 5.83 17.27 10.47
N MET A 6 5.54 16.07 9.95
CA MET A 6 4.32 15.83 9.18
C MET A 6 3.09 15.82 10.09
N VAL A 7 3.19 15.22 11.28
CA VAL A 7 2.10 15.23 12.29
C VAL A 7 1.77 16.66 12.72
N GLU A 8 2.78 17.47 12.99
CA GLU A 8 2.60 18.89 13.32
C GLU A 8 1.88 19.64 12.21
N SER A 9 2.40 19.54 10.97
CA SER A 9 1.79 20.19 9.80
C SER A 9 0.35 19.72 9.55
N LEU A 10 0.06 18.44 9.82
CA LEU A 10 -1.28 17.88 9.68
C LEU A 10 -2.23 18.45 10.76
N ASN A 11 -1.81 18.49 12.02
CA ASN A 11 -2.61 19.05 13.09
C ASN A 11 -2.87 20.56 12.89
N ASP A 12 -1.88 21.30 12.41
CA ASP A 12 -2.03 22.72 12.05
C ASP A 12 -3.04 22.89 10.90
N ALA A 13 -3.00 22.02 9.90
CA ALA A 13 -3.96 22.03 8.81
C ALA A 13 -5.39 21.74 9.32
N LEU A 14 -5.57 20.70 10.14
CA LEU A 14 -6.86 20.33 10.72
C LEU A 14 -7.43 21.49 11.53
N THR A 15 -6.61 22.11 12.38
CA THR A 15 -7.00 23.29 13.18
C THR A 15 -7.35 24.49 12.28
N GLY A 16 -6.52 24.78 11.28
CA GLY A 16 -6.74 25.89 10.34
C GLY A 16 -8.03 25.74 9.54
N PHE A 17 -8.44 24.51 9.21
CA PHE A 17 -9.71 24.22 8.55
C PHE A 17 -10.89 24.08 9.51
N LYS A 18 -10.68 24.34 10.81
CA LYS A 18 -11.70 24.18 11.87
C LYS A 18 -12.31 22.79 11.89
N LEU A 19 -11.50 21.77 11.59
CA LEU A 19 -11.86 20.37 11.70
C LEU A 19 -11.60 19.93 13.16
N ASP A 20 -12.63 19.43 13.80
CA ASP A 20 -12.53 18.85 15.15
C ASP A 20 -11.93 17.43 15.03
N ALA A 21 -10.65 17.37 14.75
CA ALA A 21 -9.89 16.14 14.52
C ALA A 21 -8.44 16.32 14.94
N GLN A 22 -7.82 15.26 15.44
CA GLN A 22 -6.43 15.26 15.86
C GLN A 22 -5.72 13.99 15.38
N CYS A 23 -4.49 14.12 14.90
CA CYS A 23 -3.63 12.98 14.60
C CYS A 23 -3.10 12.39 15.91
N ILE A 24 -3.48 11.16 16.21
CA ILE A 24 -3.13 10.44 17.44
C ILE A 24 -2.01 9.43 17.23
N ASN A 25 -1.78 8.99 15.99
CA ASN A 25 -0.73 8.05 15.67
C ASN A 25 -0.21 8.31 14.25
N ALA A 26 1.08 8.07 14.04
CA ALA A 26 1.73 8.18 12.74
C ALA A 26 2.74 7.06 12.57
N ARG A 27 2.70 6.40 11.42
CA ARG A 27 3.67 5.41 11.02
C ARG A 27 4.00 5.57 9.54
N THR A 28 5.21 5.20 9.18
CA THR A 28 5.64 5.22 7.78
C THR A 28 6.06 3.81 7.39
N HIS A 29 5.64 3.37 6.23
CA HIS A 29 6.08 2.12 5.66
C HIS A 29 6.32 2.30 4.16
N ARG A 30 7.57 2.14 3.73
CA ARG A 30 8.04 2.20 2.34
C ARG A 30 7.44 3.34 1.51
N HIS A 31 6.30 3.08 0.85
CA HIS A 31 5.65 4.00 -0.08
C HIS A 31 4.63 4.93 0.59
N PHE A 32 4.23 4.64 1.83
CA PHE A 32 3.13 5.32 2.48
C PHE A 32 3.46 5.78 3.89
N GLY A 33 2.94 6.95 4.22
CA GLY A 33 2.74 7.40 5.59
C GLY A 33 1.27 7.20 5.98
N PHE A 34 1.03 6.68 7.16
CA PHE A 34 -0.30 6.45 7.73
C PHE A 34 -0.45 7.33 8.94
N TYR A 35 -1.50 8.13 8.94
CA TYR A 35 -1.82 9.08 10.01
C TYR A 35 -3.22 8.78 10.50
N ASP A 36 -3.31 8.33 11.74
CA ASP A 36 -4.57 7.94 12.37
C ASP A 36 -5.17 9.15 13.08
N LEU A 37 -6.34 9.56 12.64
CA LEU A 37 -7.07 10.70 13.18
C LEU A 37 -8.18 10.21 14.11
N HIS A 38 -8.21 10.78 15.31
CA HIS A 38 -9.39 10.78 16.15
C HIS A 38 -10.28 11.97 15.77
N LEU A 39 -11.56 11.70 15.56
CA LEU A 39 -12.54 12.75 15.25
C LEU A 39 -13.31 13.12 16.49
N GLY A 40 -13.37 14.40 16.80
CA GLY A 40 -14.25 14.94 17.82
C GLY A 40 -15.72 14.94 17.36
N PRO A 41 -16.64 15.20 18.30
CA PRO A 41 -18.08 15.06 18.08
C PRO A 41 -18.67 15.99 16.99
N LYS A 42 -17.93 17.05 16.64
CA LYS A 42 -18.34 18.03 15.62
C LYS A 42 -17.77 17.73 14.22
N CYS A 43 -16.94 16.70 14.08
CA CYS A 43 -16.30 16.35 12.82
C CYS A 43 -16.88 15.04 12.25
N GLN A 44 -17.28 15.10 11.00
CA GLN A 44 -17.72 13.93 10.23
C GLN A 44 -16.62 13.49 9.25
N VAL A 45 -16.53 12.19 8.97
CA VAL A 45 -15.59 11.63 7.99
C VAL A 45 -15.72 12.32 6.63
N SER A 46 -16.95 12.63 6.22
CA SER A 46 -17.23 13.33 4.96
C SER A 46 -16.57 14.70 4.85
N LYS A 47 -16.35 15.41 5.97
CA LYS A 47 -15.61 16.67 5.99
C LYS A 47 -14.13 16.45 5.70
N ILE A 48 -13.53 15.42 6.30
CA ILE A 48 -12.13 15.04 6.03
C ILE A 48 -11.95 14.68 4.55
N VAL A 49 -12.86 13.87 4.00
CA VAL A 49 -12.83 13.49 2.57
C VAL A 49 -12.92 14.72 1.66
N LYS A 50 -13.84 15.62 1.93
CA LYS A 50 -14.02 16.86 1.14
C LYS A 50 -12.79 17.78 1.20
N MET A 51 -12.10 17.82 2.34
CA MET A 51 -10.93 18.67 2.57
C MET A 51 -9.60 17.98 2.27
N SER A 52 -9.63 16.77 1.71
CA SER A 52 -8.41 15.98 1.47
C SER A 52 -7.44 16.65 0.50
N SER A 53 -7.94 17.40 -0.50
CA SER A 53 -7.11 18.16 -1.43
C SER A 53 -6.42 19.35 -0.75
N GLU A 54 -7.13 20.07 0.09
CA GLU A 54 -6.62 21.21 0.85
C GLU A 54 -5.62 20.75 1.92
N ILE A 55 -5.91 19.62 2.56
CA ILE A 55 -4.97 18.96 3.48
C ILE A 55 -3.69 18.60 2.73
N ALA A 56 -3.79 17.97 1.53
CA ALA A 56 -2.64 17.62 0.70
C ALA A 56 -1.73 18.81 0.42
N LEU A 57 -2.32 19.96 0.08
CA LEU A 57 -1.58 21.20 -0.19
C LEU A 57 -0.86 21.70 1.08
N LYS A 58 -1.53 21.69 2.21
CA LYS A 58 -0.95 22.15 3.49
C LYS A 58 0.22 21.29 3.95
N ILE A 59 0.07 19.97 3.88
CA ILE A 59 1.14 19.03 4.25
C ILE A 59 2.17 18.80 3.13
N ARG A 60 2.00 19.48 1.99
CA ARG A 60 2.87 19.34 0.79
C ARG A 60 3.01 17.89 0.32
N SER A 61 1.90 17.16 0.34
CA SER A 61 1.87 15.77 -0.16
C SER A 61 2.00 15.74 -1.68
N LYS A 62 2.63 14.67 -2.20
CA LYS A 62 2.74 14.43 -3.65
C LYS A 62 1.41 14.01 -4.29
N SER A 63 0.46 13.57 -3.51
CA SER A 63 -0.87 13.13 -3.96
C SER A 63 -1.93 13.48 -2.91
N ILE A 64 -3.18 13.47 -3.34
CA ILE A 64 -4.30 13.59 -2.40
C ILE A 64 -4.29 12.37 -1.48
N PRO A 65 -4.37 12.55 -0.14
CA PRO A 65 -4.45 11.47 0.81
C PRO A 65 -5.66 10.56 0.57
N ILE A 66 -5.46 9.26 0.68
CA ILE A 66 -6.57 8.30 0.70
C ILE A 66 -7.13 8.30 2.12
N VAL A 67 -8.43 8.53 2.24
CA VAL A 67 -9.14 8.56 3.53
C VAL A 67 -9.84 7.22 3.73
N LYS A 68 -9.45 6.50 4.77
CA LYS A 68 -10.06 5.20 5.15
C LYS A 68 -10.66 5.31 6.54
N SER A 69 -11.93 4.96 6.70
CA SER A 69 -12.54 4.77 8.02
C SER A 69 -12.21 3.39 8.56
N ILE A 70 -11.84 3.31 9.84
CA ILE A 70 -11.60 2.07 10.57
C ILE A 70 -12.52 2.07 11.80
N PRO A 71 -13.80 1.65 11.61
CA PRO A 71 -14.80 1.72 12.66
C PRO A 71 -14.46 0.92 13.91
N GLU A 72 -13.79 -0.22 13.75
CA GLU A 72 -13.36 -1.08 14.85
C GLU A 72 -12.38 -0.38 15.82
N GLU A 73 -11.55 0.53 15.29
CA GLU A 73 -10.58 1.30 16.07
C GLU A 73 -11.12 2.71 16.44
N GLY A 74 -12.27 3.10 15.88
CA GLY A 74 -12.85 4.44 16.08
C GLY A 74 -12.04 5.57 15.47
N ILE A 75 -11.27 5.29 14.42
CA ILE A 75 -10.35 6.24 13.77
C ILE A 75 -10.63 6.43 12.29
N VAL A 76 -10.10 7.52 11.77
CA VAL A 76 -9.96 7.76 10.32
C VAL A 76 -8.49 7.78 9.97
N ARG A 77 -8.07 6.91 9.09
CA ARG A 77 -6.69 6.83 8.60
C ARG A 77 -6.52 7.62 7.32
N LEU A 78 -5.56 8.55 7.33
CA LEU A 78 -5.04 9.18 6.13
C LEU A 78 -3.83 8.41 5.64
N GLN A 79 -3.89 7.94 4.41
CA GLN A 79 -2.77 7.29 3.73
C GLN A 79 -2.18 8.29 2.73
N VAL A 80 -0.92 8.64 2.93
CA VAL A 80 -0.18 9.64 2.16
C VAL A 80 1.00 8.98 1.48
N VAL A 81 1.22 9.26 0.20
CA VAL A 81 2.41 8.76 -0.51
C VAL A 81 3.66 9.45 0.05
N THR A 82 4.68 8.66 0.41
CA THR A 82 5.95 9.20 0.91
C THR A 82 6.70 9.95 -0.19
N SER A 83 7.52 10.92 0.21
CA SER A 83 8.34 11.68 -0.74
C SER A 83 9.44 10.88 -1.38
N ASN A 84 9.89 9.82 -0.73
CA ASN A 84 10.99 8.97 -1.20
C ASN A 84 10.61 7.49 -1.01
N PRO A 85 9.83 6.89 -1.94
CA PRO A 85 9.43 5.50 -1.85
C PRO A 85 10.65 4.58 -2.00
N GLU A 86 10.79 3.62 -1.09
CA GLU A 86 11.83 2.60 -1.17
C GLU A 86 11.41 1.48 -2.13
N PRO A 87 12.26 1.11 -3.09
CA PRO A 87 11.99 -0.04 -3.96
C PRO A 87 11.82 -1.33 -3.14
N ILE A 88 10.90 -2.16 -3.55
CA ILE A 88 10.69 -3.47 -2.95
C ILE A 88 11.59 -4.47 -3.69
N ASP A 89 12.58 -5.03 -2.99
CA ASP A 89 13.35 -6.16 -3.50
C ASP A 89 12.61 -7.47 -3.21
N PHE A 90 12.04 -8.03 -4.27
CA PHE A 90 11.31 -9.29 -4.20
C PHE A 90 12.13 -10.44 -3.62
N GLN A 91 13.42 -10.52 -3.97
CA GLN A 91 14.28 -11.61 -3.49
C GLN A 91 14.49 -11.54 -1.98
N THR A 92 14.66 -10.35 -1.43
CA THR A 92 14.79 -10.12 0.00
C THR A 92 13.49 -10.47 0.73
N LEU A 93 12.34 -10.04 0.20
CA LEU A 93 11.04 -10.42 0.78
C LEU A 93 10.82 -11.94 0.75
N TYR A 94 11.16 -12.58 -0.37
CA TYR A 94 10.97 -14.02 -0.54
C TYR A 94 11.87 -14.84 0.41
N LYS A 95 13.10 -14.41 0.66
CA LYS A 95 14.03 -15.09 1.58
C LYS A 95 13.62 -14.92 3.04
N ASN A 96 13.11 -13.75 3.39
CA ASN A 96 12.77 -13.41 4.78
C ASN A 96 11.35 -13.88 5.17
N GLY A 97 10.54 -14.26 4.18
CA GLY A 97 9.17 -14.71 4.40
C GLY A 97 9.06 -16.21 4.60
N SER A 98 8.22 -16.62 5.56
CA SER A 98 7.83 -18.03 5.70
C SER A 98 6.86 -18.40 4.58
N LYS A 99 7.33 -19.25 3.67
CA LYS A 99 6.49 -19.76 2.58
C LYS A 99 5.36 -20.63 3.16
N PRO A 100 4.08 -20.31 2.89
CA PRO A 100 2.99 -21.14 3.37
C PRO A 100 2.96 -22.49 2.66
N LYS A 101 2.30 -23.46 3.29
CA LYS A 101 2.03 -24.76 2.66
C LYS A 101 1.03 -24.56 1.51
N GLY A 102 1.29 -25.20 0.36
CA GLY A 102 0.44 -25.13 -0.81
C GLY A 102 1.09 -25.81 -2.00
N LEU A 103 0.33 -26.01 -3.09
CA LEU A 103 0.85 -26.59 -4.32
C LEU A 103 1.70 -25.60 -5.10
N LEU A 104 1.24 -24.34 -5.19
CA LEU A 104 1.93 -23.28 -5.91
C LEU A 104 1.81 -21.95 -5.16
N PRO A 105 2.39 -21.85 -3.95
CA PRO A 105 2.36 -20.62 -3.16
C PRO A 105 3.25 -19.55 -3.83
N PHE A 106 2.69 -18.36 -4.01
CA PHE A 106 3.34 -17.21 -4.62
C PHE A 106 3.27 -16.00 -3.68
N LEU A 107 4.39 -15.27 -3.59
CA LEU A 107 4.46 -14.01 -2.88
C LEU A 107 4.04 -12.87 -3.82
N PHE A 108 2.89 -12.26 -3.55
CA PHE A 108 2.39 -11.13 -4.32
C PHE A 108 3.10 -9.81 -3.96
N GLY A 109 3.63 -9.74 -2.76
CA GLY A 109 4.34 -8.56 -2.25
C GLY A 109 4.11 -8.36 -0.77
N GLU A 110 4.09 -7.11 -0.37
CA GLU A 110 3.92 -6.65 1.00
C GLU A 110 2.70 -5.74 1.07
N THR A 111 1.89 -5.92 2.09
CA THR A 111 0.74 -5.06 2.35
C THR A 111 1.18 -3.72 2.94
N ASP A 112 0.27 -2.77 3.02
CA ASP A 112 0.52 -1.43 3.56
C ASP A 112 0.87 -1.42 5.07
N ASP A 113 0.61 -2.51 5.79
CA ASP A 113 1.00 -2.72 7.19
C ASP A 113 2.27 -3.59 7.35
N GLY A 114 2.96 -3.88 6.26
CA GLY A 114 4.24 -4.60 6.26
C GLY A 114 4.13 -6.12 6.31
N LYS A 115 2.93 -6.68 6.15
CA LYS A 115 2.74 -8.12 6.11
C LYS A 115 2.98 -8.66 4.70
N LEU A 116 3.61 -9.83 4.61
CA LEU A 116 3.79 -10.50 3.33
C LEU A 116 2.48 -11.09 2.84
N LEU A 117 2.10 -10.73 1.61
CA LEU A 117 0.90 -11.24 0.96
C LEU A 117 1.25 -12.47 0.14
N TRP A 118 0.98 -13.63 0.72
CA TRP A 118 1.08 -14.90 0.03
C TRP A 118 -0.29 -15.39 -0.42
N ASN A 119 -0.34 -16.02 -1.59
CA ASN A 119 -1.52 -16.77 -2.04
C ASN A 119 -1.07 -18.03 -2.77
N ASP A 120 -1.88 -19.08 -2.73
CA ASP A 120 -1.65 -20.29 -3.54
C ASP A 120 -2.36 -20.13 -4.88
N ILE A 121 -1.57 -19.99 -5.94
CA ILE A 121 -2.12 -19.78 -7.31
C ILE A 121 -2.93 -20.99 -7.76
N SER A 122 -2.65 -22.19 -7.24
CA SER A 122 -3.46 -23.37 -7.57
C SER A 122 -4.92 -23.24 -7.16
N GLN A 123 -5.23 -22.39 -6.18
CA GLN A 123 -6.59 -22.08 -5.74
C GLN A 123 -7.25 -21.00 -6.61
N ASN A 124 -6.47 -20.26 -7.38
CA ASN A 124 -6.93 -19.18 -8.27
C ASN A 124 -6.33 -19.40 -9.66
N PRO A 125 -6.88 -20.36 -10.43
CA PRO A 125 -6.24 -20.86 -11.67
C PRO A 125 -6.20 -19.84 -12.81
N HIS A 126 -6.93 -18.72 -12.68
CA HIS A 126 -6.95 -17.67 -13.68
C HIS A 126 -6.54 -16.34 -13.08
N MET A 127 -5.55 -15.69 -13.70
CA MET A 127 -5.07 -14.39 -13.28
C MET A 127 -4.93 -13.47 -14.49
N LEU A 128 -5.50 -12.28 -14.39
CA LEU A 128 -5.30 -11.21 -15.36
C LEU A 128 -4.34 -10.17 -14.76
N VAL A 129 -3.22 -9.92 -15.45
CA VAL A 129 -2.26 -8.87 -15.08
C VAL A 129 -2.33 -7.76 -16.11
N ALA A 130 -2.81 -6.60 -15.71
CA ALA A 130 -2.95 -5.43 -16.56
C ALA A 130 -2.22 -4.23 -15.97
N GLY A 131 -1.80 -3.31 -16.84
CA GLY A 131 -1.12 -2.09 -16.43
C GLY A 131 -0.59 -1.30 -17.63
N SER A 132 -0.34 -0.01 -17.44
CA SER A 132 0.30 0.86 -18.42
C SER A 132 1.76 0.47 -18.66
N THR A 133 2.35 0.99 -19.72
CA THR A 133 3.79 0.83 -19.98
C THR A 133 4.60 1.39 -18.81
N GLY A 134 5.59 0.66 -18.34
CA GLY A 134 6.43 1.06 -17.19
C GLY A 134 5.82 0.79 -15.80
N SER A 135 4.59 0.23 -15.71
CA SER A 135 3.94 -0.07 -14.42
C SER A 135 4.55 -1.26 -13.64
N GLY A 136 5.50 -1.99 -14.24
CA GLY A 136 6.09 -3.17 -13.61
C GLY A 136 5.40 -4.50 -13.96
N LYS A 137 4.43 -4.52 -14.88
CA LYS A 137 3.71 -5.72 -15.30
C LYS A 137 4.65 -6.88 -15.69
N SER A 138 5.65 -6.63 -16.55
CA SER A 138 6.62 -7.66 -16.96
C SER A 138 7.49 -8.14 -15.80
N VAL A 139 7.88 -7.23 -14.90
CA VAL A 139 8.64 -7.59 -13.69
C VAL A 139 7.82 -8.52 -12.79
N PHE A 140 6.52 -8.23 -12.62
CA PHE A 140 5.62 -9.11 -11.86
C PHE A 140 5.51 -10.50 -12.51
N LEU A 141 5.34 -10.55 -13.84
CA LEU A 141 5.27 -11.82 -14.59
C LEU A 141 6.58 -12.61 -14.47
N HIS A 142 7.74 -11.96 -14.55
CA HIS A 142 9.03 -12.63 -14.34
C HIS A 142 9.16 -13.23 -12.95
N ASN A 143 8.70 -12.50 -11.90
CA ASN A 143 8.68 -13.02 -10.55
C ASN A 143 7.75 -14.22 -10.40
N LEU A 144 6.60 -14.20 -11.07
CA LEU A 144 5.64 -15.30 -11.09
C LEU A 144 6.26 -16.55 -11.73
N ILE A 145 6.86 -16.40 -12.91
CA ILE A 145 7.54 -17.48 -13.64
C ILE A 145 8.69 -18.03 -12.81
N ALA A 146 9.54 -17.17 -12.26
CA ALA A 146 10.67 -17.58 -11.44
C ALA A 146 10.25 -18.34 -10.16
N ASN A 147 9.16 -17.94 -9.54
CA ASN A 147 8.59 -18.65 -8.39
C ASN A 147 8.05 -20.03 -8.79
N ALA A 148 7.29 -20.10 -9.88
CA ALA A 148 6.74 -21.36 -10.37
C ALA A 148 7.85 -22.33 -10.81
N ALA A 149 8.89 -21.85 -11.48
CA ALA A 149 10.05 -22.64 -11.90
C ALA A 149 10.84 -23.24 -10.72
N ARG A 150 10.79 -22.62 -9.55
CA ARG A 150 11.43 -23.11 -8.31
C ARG A 150 10.52 -24.01 -7.48
N THR A 151 9.26 -24.15 -7.85
CA THR A 151 8.31 -24.98 -7.12
C THR A 151 8.40 -26.43 -7.65
N PRO A 152 8.68 -27.42 -6.79
CA PRO A 152 8.77 -28.82 -7.21
C PRO A 152 7.49 -29.30 -7.89
N ASN A 153 7.62 -30.24 -8.81
CA ASN A 153 6.50 -30.86 -9.54
C ASN A 153 5.63 -29.85 -10.34
N THR A 154 6.23 -28.75 -10.79
CA THR A 154 5.56 -27.72 -11.60
C THR A 154 6.10 -27.76 -13.04
N ILE A 155 5.22 -27.82 -14.01
CA ILE A 155 5.54 -27.70 -15.45
C ILE A 155 5.04 -26.33 -15.90
N LEU A 156 5.91 -25.57 -16.56
CA LEU A 156 5.58 -24.25 -17.12
C LEU A 156 5.39 -24.39 -18.65
N MET A 157 4.28 -23.89 -19.14
CA MET A 157 4.06 -23.65 -20.56
C MET A 157 3.91 -22.14 -20.78
N LEU A 158 4.84 -21.55 -21.52
CA LEU A 158 4.88 -20.11 -21.76
C LEU A 158 4.59 -19.84 -23.24
N SER A 159 3.72 -18.86 -23.50
CA SER A 159 3.43 -18.41 -24.85
C SER A 159 3.50 -16.88 -24.89
N ASP A 160 4.36 -16.36 -25.73
CA ASP A 160 4.49 -14.92 -26.00
C ASP A 160 4.30 -14.66 -27.50
N PRO A 161 3.06 -14.34 -27.93
CA PRO A 161 2.73 -14.12 -29.35
C PRO A 161 3.35 -12.84 -29.91
N LYS A 162 3.86 -11.93 -29.05
CA LYS A 162 4.47 -10.68 -29.50
C LYS A 162 5.99 -10.73 -29.57
N SER A 163 6.63 -11.74 -29.00
CA SER A 163 8.09 -11.89 -28.92
C SER A 163 8.80 -10.63 -28.41
N VAL A 164 8.31 -10.03 -27.35
CA VAL A 164 8.80 -8.76 -26.78
C VAL A 164 9.70 -9.02 -25.60
#